data_2e1382cbeb75de6a93a5c8f02df14c1a
#
_entry.id   2e1382cbeb75de6a93a5c8f02df14c1a
#
_cell.length_a   1.000
_cell.length_b   1.000
_cell.length_c   1.000
_cell.angle_alpha   90.00
_cell.angle_beta   90.00
_cell.angle_gamma   90.00
#
_symmetry.space_group_name_H-M   'P 1'
#
loop_
_entity.id
_entity.type
_entity.pdbx_description
1 polymer ?
#
loop_
_entity_poly.entity_id
_entity_poly.type
_entity_poly.pdbx_seq_one_letter_code
_entity_poly.pdbx_strand_id
1 'polypeptide(L)'
;LGSGKYHVIIALGIAFVPSFARIVRSEFIRNKNMDYVKSAKLQGAGDFRIMFVHILPNIRQVLLSSLMIGFNNAVLAEASLSYLGIGVQPPYASLGRMLSEAQSYIFVSPGSCIWPGLVLILMILGFSLMSDGMSVEMHERKRWKRKNVC
;
A
#
# COMPACT_ATOMS: atom_id res chain seq x y z
N LEU A 1 -5.21 -25.68 -2.20
CA LEU A 1 -3.98 -24.93 -2.47
C LEU A 1 -3.00 -25.27 -1.36
N GLY A 2 -1.82 -25.83 -1.71
CA GLY A 2 -0.82 -26.23 -0.73
C GLY A 2 -0.26 -25.07 0.08
N SER A 3 0.18 -25.33 1.31
CA SER A 3 0.85 -24.35 2.16
C SER A 3 2.25 -24.07 1.61
N GLY A 4 2.48 -22.83 1.15
CA GLY A 4 3.79 -22.42 0.64
C GLY A 4 3.85 -20.91 0.37
N LYS A 5 5.07 -20.34 0.43
CA LYS A 5 5.29 -18.89 0.25
C LYS A 5 4.67 -18.33 -1.03
N TYR A 6 4.73 -19.07 -2.15
CA TYR A 6 4.17 -18.63 -3.43
C TYR A 6 2.65 -18.56 -3.43
N HIS A 7 1.99 -19.50 -2.75
CA HIS A 7 0.53 -19.51 -2.63
C HIS A 7 0.03 -18.32 -1.81
N VAL A 8 0.73 -17.97 -0.73
CA VAL A 8 0.41 -16.78 0.09
C VAL A 8 0.58 -15.50 -0.73
N ILE A 9 1.69 -15.37 -1.49
CA ILE A 9 1.94 -14.20 -2.33
C ILE A 9 0.85 -14.03 -3.39
N ILE A 10 0.50 -15.13 -4.10
CA ILE A 10 -0.53 -15.10 -5.15
C ILE A 10 -1.91 -14.79 -4.54
N ALA A 11 -2.26 -15.43 -3.43
CA ALA A 11 -3.54 -15.23 -2.77
C ALA A 11 -3.71 -13.78 -2.29
N LEU A 12 -2.70 -13.22 -1.60
CA LEU A 12 -2.71 -11.83 -1.16
C LEU A 12 -2.70 -10.87 -2.34
N GLY A 13 -1.91 -11.17 -3.39
CA GLY A 13 -1.88 -10.36 -4.61
C GLY A 13 -3.28 -10.27 -5.23
N ILE A 14 -3.97 -11.39 -5.45
CA ILE A 14 -5.32 -11.42 -6.00
C ILE A 14 -6.32 -10.70 -5.07
N ALA A 15 -6.20 -10.87 -3.75
CA ALA A 15 -7.09 -10.24 -2.79
C ALA A 15 -6.96 -8.70 -2.75
N PHE A 16 -5.75 -8.16 -2.97
CA PHE A 16 -5.51 -6.71 -2.94
C PHE A 16 -5.77 -6.00 -4.28
N VAL A 17 -5.75 -6.73 -5.42
CA VAL A 17 -6.04 -6.15 -6.76
C VAL A 17 -7.36 -5.38 -6.81
N PRO A 18 -8.52 -5.90 -6.34
CA PRO A 18 -9.77 -5.16 -6.42
C PRO A 18 -9.79 -3.88 -5.61
N SER A 19 -9.15 -3.88 -4.44
CA SER A 19 -9.05 -2.70 -3.57
C SER A 19 -8.22 -1.60 -4.23
N PHE A 20 -7.07 -1.95 -4.79
CA PHE A 20 -6.20 -1.01 -5.48
C PHE A 20 -6.83 -0.49 -6.78
N ALA A 21 -7.45 -1.38 -7.58
CA ALA A 21 -8.15 -1.00 -8.80
C ALA A 21 -9.29 0.00 -8.53
N ARG A 22 -10.00 -0.14 -7.41
CA ARG A 22 -11.07 0.78 -6.99
C ARG A 22 -10.52 2.17 -6.66
N ILE A 23 -9.38 2.26 -5.99
CA ILE A 23 -8.71 3.53 -5.68
C ILE A 23 -8.26 4.21 -6.97
N VAL A 24 -7.57 3.50 -7.85
CA VAL A 24 -7.12 4.01 -9.16
C VAL A 24 -8.30 4.54 -9.96
N ARG A 25 -9.38 3.75 -10.07
CA ARG A 25 -10.59 4.14 -10.80
C ARG A 25 -11.22 5.41 -10.24
N SER A 26 -11.36 5.53 -8.93
CA SER A 26 -11.95 6.71 -8.30
C SER A 26 -11.15 7.98 -8.57
N GLU A 27 -9.82 7.89 -8.49
CA GLU A 27 -8.94 9.02 -8.79
C GLU A 27 -8.98 9.41 -10.28
N PHE A 28 -9.04 8.45 -11.19
CA PHE A 28 -9.20 8.73 -12.61
C PHE A 28 -10.53 9.43 -12.92
N ILE A 29 -11.64 8.96 -12.37
CA ILE A 29 -12.98 9.57 -12.55
C ILE A 29 -12.97 11.01 -12.02
N ARG A 30 -12.36 11.24 -10.84
CA ARG A 30 -12.26 12.57 -10.24
C ARG A 30 -11.48 13.53 -11.12
N ASN A 31 -10.36 13.10 -11.69
CA ASN A 31 -9.49 13.93 -12.50
C ASN A 31 -10.01 14.12 -13.95
N LYS A 32 -10.79 13.18 -14.48
CA LYS A 32 -11.37 13.26 -15.83
C LYS A 32 -12.21 14.53 -16.06
N ASN A 33 -12.86 15.02 -15.02
CA ASN A 33 -13.77 16.19 -15.09
C ASN A 33 -13.06 17.52 -14.82
N MET A 34 -11.76 17.52 -14.57
CA MET A 34 -10.98 18.73 -14.31
C MET A 34 -10.73 19.54 -15.59
N ASP A 35 -10.59 20.87 -15.45
CA ASP A 35 -10.49 21.79 -16.59
C ASP A 35 -9.26 21.57 -17.45
N TYR A 36 -8.13 21.14 -16.87
CA TYR A 36 -6.94 20.80 -17.67
C TYR A 36 -7.16 19.61 -18.62
N VAL A 37 -8.04 18.66 -18.23
CA VAL A 37 -8.42 17.53 -19.11
C VAL A 37 -9.35 18.00 -20.23
N LYS A 38 -10.29 18.89 -19.90
CA LYS A 38 -11.18 19.49 -20.92
C LYS A 38 -10.38 20.30 -21.94
N SER A 39 -9.43 21.11 -21.47
CA SER A 39 -8.54 21.88 -22.36
C SER A 39 -7.70 20.99 -23.26
N ALA A 40 -7.15 19.89 -22.73
CA ALA A 40 -6.39 18.92 -23.54
C ALA A 40 -7.28 18.24 -24.61
N LYS A 41 -8.54 17.94 -24.29
CA LYS A 41 -9.51 17.41 -25.25
C LYS A 41 -9.83 18.40 -26.37
N LEU A 42 -10.02 19.67 -26.05
CA LEU A 42 -10.26 20.73 -27.02
C LEU A 42 -9.07 20.92 -28.00
N GLN A 43 -7.85 20.63 -27.53
CA GLN A 43 -6.63 20.63 -28.36
C GLN A 43 -6.46 19.35 -29.19
N GLY A 44 -7.43 18.43 -29.19
CA GLY A 44 -7.38 17.20 -29.98
C GLY A 44 -6.55 16.07 -29.39
N ALA A 45 -6.20 16.12 -28.09
CA ALA A 45 -5.45 15.04 -27.45
C ALA A 45 -6.32 13.77 -27.34
N GLY A 46 -5.79 12.63 -27.79
CA GLY A 46 -6.44 11.32 -27.67
C GLY A 46 -6.56 10.85 -26.22
N ASP A 47 -7.54 10.01 -25.93
CA ASP A 47 -7.83 9.55 -24.56
C ASP A 47 -6.67 8.85 -23.87
N PHE A 48 -5.87 8.05 -24.57
CA PHE A 48 -4.64 7.43 -24.04
C PHE A 48 -3.60 8.48 -23.64
N ARG A 49 -3.40 9.50 -24.45
CA ARG A 49 -2.47 10.60 -24.14
C ARG A 49 -2.91 11.38 -22.93
N ILE A 50 -4.21 11.66 -22.81
CA ILE A 50 -4.79 12.32 -21.64
C ILE A 50 -4.57 11.48 -20.37
N MET A 51 -4.80 10.17 -20.43
CA MET A 51 -4.66 9.27 -19.30
C MET A 51 -3.22 9.19 -18.80
N PHE A 52 -2.26 8.92 -19.69
CA PHE A 52 -0.88 8.68 -19.28
C PHE A 52 -0.04 9.95 -19.10
N VAL A 53 -0.30 11.00 -19.89
CA VAL A 53 0.53 12.22 -19.87
C VAL A 53 -0.06 13.30 -18.96
N HIS A 54 -1.38 13.38 -18.84
CA HIS A 54 -2.02 14.45 -18.07
C HIS A 54 -2.59 13.98 -16.73
N ILE A 55 -3.28 12.83 -16.68
CA ILE A 55 -3.93 12.36 -15.44
C ILE A 55 -2.92 11.62 -14.56
N LEU A 56 -2.24 10.62 -15.07
CA LEU A 56 -1.37 9.74 -14.28
C LEU A 56 -0.28 10.49 -13.50
N PRO A 57 0.45 11.47 -14.08
CA PRO A 57 1.44 12.24 -13.32
C PRO A 57 0.81 13.09 -12.20
N ASN A 58 -0.43 13.53 -12.40
CA ASN A 58 -1.13 14.36 -11.41
C ASN A 58 -1.64 13.55 -10.21
N ILE A 59 -1.97 12.26 -10.41
CA ILE A 59 -2.47 11.37 -9.35
C ILE A 59 -1.36 10.49 -8.73
N ARG A 60 -0.13 10.54 -9.26
CA ARG A 60 0.98 9.66 -8.83
C ARG A 60 1.22 9.66 -7.32
N GLN A 61 1.11 10.81 -6.67
CA GLN A 61 1.31 10.92 -5.21
C GLN A 61 0.21 10.18 -4.43
N VAL A 62 -1.06 10.29 -4.85
CA VAL A 62 -2.17 9.54 -4.25
C VAL A 62 -1.98 8.05 -4.44
N LEU A 63 -1.52 7.62 -5.62
CA LEU A 63 -1.24 6.23 -5.90
C LEU A 63 -0.09 5.69 -5.03
N LEU A 64 0.99 6.47 -4.86
CA LEU A 64 2.11 6.08 -4.00
C LEU A 64 1.69 5.95 -2.53
N SER A 65 0.93 6.92 -1.99
CA SER A 65 0.39 6.80 -0.62
C SER A 65 -0.51 5.57 -0.47
N SER A 66 -1.37 5.31 -1.46
CA SER A 66 -2.24 4.13 -1.46
C SER A 66 -1.46 2.82 -1.54
N LEU A 67 -0.34 2.78 -2.28
CA LEU A 67 0.56 1.63 -2.34
C LEU A 67 1.20 1.35 -0.99
N MET A 68 1.63 2.38 -0.26
CA MET A 68 2.24 2.21 1.06
C MET A 68 1.25 1.69 2.11
N ILE A 69 0.02 2.22 2.09
CA ILE A 69 -1.06 1.70 2.94
C ILE A 69 -1.38 0.24 2.57
N GLY A 70 -1.46 -0.07 1.27
CA GLY A 70 -1.67 -1.43 0.77
C GLY A 70 -0.55 -2.38 1.18
N PHE A 71 0.70 -1.93 1.17
CA PHE A 71 1.85 -2.70 1.63
C PHE A 71 1.76 -3.02 3.14
N ASN A 72 1.43 -2.04 3.99
CA ASN A 72 1.22 -2.27 5.41
C ASN A 72 0.13 -3.33 5.68
N ASN A 73 -0.99 -3.22 4.96
CA ASN A 73 -2.07 -4.20 5.07
C ASN A 73 -1.64 -5.60 4.60
N ALA A 74 -0.82 -5.69 3.54
CA ALA A 74 -0.30 -6.95 3.04
C ALA A 74 0.67 -7.60 4.04
N VAL A 75 1.54 -6.81 4.67
CA VAL A 75 2.47 -7.29 5.72
C VAL A 75 1.70 -7.82 6.92
N LEU A 76 0.68 -7.08 7.39
CA LEU A 76 -0.17 -7.53 8.50
C LEU A 76 -0.94 -8.80 8.15
N ALA A 77 -1.48 -8.90 6.94
CA ALA A 77 -2.21 -10.08 6.48
C ALA A 77 -1.29 -11.29 6.38
N GLU A 78 -0.08 -11.14 5.82
CA GLU A 78 0.93 -12.21 5.75
C GLU A 78 1.33 -12.65 7.16
N ALA A 79 1.68 -11.70 8.04
CA ALA A 79 2.07 -12.01 9.42
C ALA A 79 0.95 -12.75 10.17
N SER A 80 -0.30 -12.36 9.99
CA SER A 80 -1.47 -13.02 10.60
C SER A 80 -1.66 -14.45 10.06
N LEU A 81 -1.57 -14.64 8.75
CA LEU A 81 -1.69 -15.97 8.13
C LEU A 81 -0.55 -16.89 8.55
N SER A 82 0.67 -16.38 8.61
CA SER A 82 1.85 -17.13 9.05
C SER A 82 1.79 -17.45 10.55
N TYR A 83 1.28 -16.54 11.37
CA TYR A 83 1.05 -16.78 12.81
C TYR A 83 0.03 -17.91 13.03
N LEU A 84 -1.04 -17.98 12.23
CA LEU A 84 -2.05 -19.04 12.26
C LEU A 84 -1.57 -20.37 11.66
N GLY A 85 -0.33 -20.45 11.13
CA GLY A 85 0.22 -21.64 10.53
C GLY A 85 -0.26 -21.95 9.11
N ILE A 86 -1.03 -21.05 8.49
CA ILE A 86 -1.53 -21.20 7.11
C ILE A 86 -0.61 -20.51 6.10
N GLY A 87 0.27 -19.62 6.58
CA GLY A 87 1.18 -18.80 5.77
C GLY A 87 2.45 -19.53 5.32
N VAL A 88 3.58 -18.86 5.50
CA VAL A 88 4.90 -19.35 5.11
C VAL A 88 5.31 -20.56 5.95
N GLN A 89 5.64 -21.68 5.30
CA GLN A 89 6.03 -22.93 5.94
C GLN A 89 7.54 -23.16 5.88
N PRO A 90 8.12 -24.01 6.78
CA PRO A 90 9.53 -24.39 6.71
C PRO A 90 9.92 -24.88 5.31
N PRO A 91 11.16 -24.63 4.89
CA PRO A 91 12.30 -24.04 5.61
C PRO A 91 12.34 -22.51 5.62
N TYR A 92 11.30 -21.84 5.12
CA TYR A 92 11.25 -20.37 5.02
C TYR A 92 10.83 -19.73 6.34
N ALA A 93 11.51 -18.63 6.69
CA ALA A 93 11.17 -17.82 7.86
C ALA A 93 10.26 -16.65 7.47
N SER A 94 9.30 -16.30 8.34
CA SER A 94 8.55 -15.06 8.30
C SER A 94 8.39 -14.49 9.72
N LEU A 95 8.17 -13.19 9.82
CA LEU A 95 8.02 -12.53 11.13
C LEU A 95 6.81 -13.06 11.90
N GLY A 96 5.69 -13.31 11.20
CA GLY A 96 4.50 -13.88 11.80
C GLY A 96 4.70 -15.28 12.34
N ARG A 97 5.45 -16.11 11.63
CA ARG A 97 5.83 -17.45 12.08
C ARG A 97 6.77 -17.40 13.28
N MET A 98 7.77 -16.53 13.27
CA MET A 98 8.68 -16.34 14.42
C MET A 98 7.89 -15.97 15.68
N LEU A 99 6.86 -15.11 15.55
CA LEU A 99 5.96 -14.80 16.66
C LEU A 99 5.17 -16.01 17.14
N SER A 100 4.66 -16.83 16.23
CA SER A 100 3.92 -18.06 16.56
C SER A 100 4.77 -19.07 17.32
N GLU A 101 6.00 -19.30 16.85
CA GLU A 101 6.96 -20.19 17.51
C GLU A 101 7.40 -19.65 18.88
N ALA A 102 7.63 -18.33 18.98
CA ALA A 102 8.01 -17.68 20.23
C ALA A 102 6.93 -17.72 21.32
N GLN A 103 5.66 -17.86 20.94
CA GLN A 103 4.55 -17.98 21.89
C GLN A 103 4.74 -19.15 22.86
N SER A 104 5.27 -20.27 22.37
CA SER A 104 5.54 -21.46 23.21
C SER A 104 6.60 -21.24 24.28
N TYR A 105 7.46 -20.26 24.09
CA TYR A 105 8.58 -19.94 24.96
C TYR A 105 8.43 -18.64 25.74
N ILE A 106 7.26 -18.01 25.71
CA ILE A 106 7.06 -16.65 26.24
C ILE A 106 7.38 -16.54 27.74
N PHE A 107 7.14 -17.60 28.52
CA PHE A 107 7.40 -17.65 29.96
C PHE A 107 8.88 -17.99 30.28
N VAL A 108 9.61 -18.61 29.36
CA VAL A 108 11.00 -19.04 29.55
C VAL A 108 11.97 -18.02 28.95
N SER A 109 11.62 -17.47 27.78
CA SER A 109 12.48 -16.54 27.04
C SER A 109 11.63 -15.47 26.34
N PRO A 110 11.16 -14.44 27.07
CA PRO A 110 10.27 -13.41 26.51
C PRO A 110 10.93 -12.60 25.37
N GLY A 111 12.27 -12.51 25.34
CA GLY A 111 13.03 -11.86 24.28
C GLY A 111 12.76 -12.42 22.88
N SER A 112 12.48 -13.71 22.76
CA SER A 112 12.18 -14.35 21.48
C SER A 112 10.94 -13.78 20.78
N CYS A 113 9.97 -13.28 21.56
CA CYS A 113 8.74 -12.67 21.03
C CYS A 113 8.90 -11.15 20.79
N ILE A 114 9.70 -10.49 21.62
CA ILE A 114 9.89 -9.03 21.60
C ILE A 114 10.59 -8.62 20.30
N TRP A 115 11.64 -9.30 19.87
CA TRP A 115 12.42 -8.93 18.69
C TRP A 115 11.62 -8.95 17.39
N PRO A 116 10.94 -10.02 16.99
CA PRO A 116 10.16 -10.03 15.76
C PRO A 116 8.97 -9.08 15.83
N GLY A 117 8.34 -8.90 17.00
CA GLY A 117 7.27 -7.93 17.19
C GLY A 117 7.75 -6.50 17.02
N LEU A 118 8.90 -6.14 17.58
CA LEU A 118 9.48 -4.81 17.44
C LEU A 118 9.84 -4.49 15.97
N VAL A 119 10.41 -5.45 15.25
CA VAL A 119 10.71 -5.29 13.81
C VAL A 119 9.44 -5.04 13.01
N LEU A 120 8.36 -5.78 13.28
CA LEU A 120 7.06 -5.57 12.63
C LEU A 120 6.50 -4.16 12.91
N ILE A 121 6.53 -3.71 14.16
CA ILE A 121 6.06 -2.38 14.55
C ILE A 121 6.88 -1.30 13.86
N LEU A 122 8.21 -1.38 13.86
CA LEU A 122 9.08 -0.41 13.19
C LEU A 122 8.84 -0.35 11.70
N MET A 123 8.65 -1.49 11.07
CA MET A 123 8.36 -1.59 9.64
C MET A 123 7.05 -0.89 9.29
N ILE A 124 5.97 -1.19 10.02
CA ILE A 124 4.65 -0.59 9.80
C ILE A 124 4.67 0.91 10.07
N LEU A 125 5.31 1.35 11.18
CA LEU A 125 5.46 2.77 11.50
C LEU A 125 6.26 3.51 10.42
N GLY A 126 7.37 2.95 9.95
CA GLY A 126 8.20 3.55 8.89
C GLY A 126 7.40 3.81 7.62
N PHE A 127 6.67 2.81 7.13
CA PHE A 127 5.82 2.96 5.93
C PHE A 127 4.62 3.88 6.17
N SER A 128 4.05 3.89 7.37
CA SER A 128 2.94 4.78 7.72
C SER A 128 3.39 6.24 7.72
N LEU A 129 4.50 6.56 8.39
CA LEU A 129 5.06 7.91 8.41
C LEU A 129 5.45 8.40 7.01
N MET A 130 5.98 7.52 6.18
CA MET A 130 6.31 7.84 4.79
C MET A 130 5.04 8.14 3.96
N SER A 131 3.97 7.38 4.16
CA SER A 131 2.65 7.64 3.54
C SER A 131 2.07 8.97 3.98
N ASP A 132 2.13 9.28 5.27
CA ASP A 132 1.59 10.52 5.83
C ASP A 132 2.38 11.74 5.35
N GLY A 133 3.70 11.66 5.31
CA GLY A 133 4.55 12.73 4.77
C GLY A 133 4.19 13.09 3.32
N MET A 134 3.96 12.09 2.47
CA MET A 134 3.55 12.33 1.10
C MET A 134 2.13 12.91 0.97
N SER A 135 1.22 12.56 1.87
CA SER A 135 -0.15 13.06 1.87
C SER A 135 -0.23 14.53 2.31
N VAL A 136 0.58 14.94 3.29
CA VAL A 136 0.68 16.33 3.77
C VAL A 136 1.18 17.24 2.66
N GLU A 137 2.25 16.85 1.96
CA GLU A 137 2.80 17.62 0.84
C GLU A 137 1.76 17.88 -0.27
N MET A 138 0.86 16.91 -0.50
CA MET A 138 -0.25 17.06 -1.44
C MET A 138 -1.25 18.14 -1.02
N HIS A 139 -1.59 18.21 0.27
CA HIS A 139 -2.55 19.19 0.79
C HIS A 139 -1.98 20.61 0.73
N GLU A 140 -0.72 20.78 1.03
CA GLU A 140 -0.05 22.09 0.95
C GLU A 140 0.08 22.60 -0.49
N ARG A 141 0.48 21.76 -1.45
CA ARG A 141 0.53 22.11 -2.88
C ARG A 141 -0.84 22.52 -3.44
N LYS A 142 -1.93 21.85 -3.01
CA LYS A 142 -3.29 22.23 -3.41
C LYS A 142 -3.74 23.55 -2.79
N ARG A 143 -3.35 23.80 -1.55
CA ARG A 143 -3.63 25.04 -0.83
C ARG A 143 -2.91 26.25 -1.45
N TRP A 144 -1.65 26.08 -1.80
CA TRP A 144 -0.84 27.08 -2.48
C TRP A 144 -1.39 27.46 -3.85
N LYS A 145 -1.74 26.45 -4.68
CA LYS A 145 -2.37 26.67 -5.99
C LYS A 145 -3.70 27.41 -5.90
N ARG A 146 -4.50 27.15 -4.87
CA ARG A 146 -5.78 27.86 -4.66
C ARG A 146 -5.60 29.33 -4.27
N LYS A 147 -4.55 29.66 -3.52
CA LYS A 147 -4.26 31.03 -3.09
C LYS A 147 -3.69 31.92 -4.22
N ASN A 148 -3.06 31.33 -5.23
CA ASN A 148 -2.38 32.07 -6.30
C ASN A 148 -3.17 32.12 -7.63
N VAL A 149 -4.42 31.66 -7.65
CA VAL A 149 -5.32 31.68 -8.82
C VAL A 149 -6.51 32.64 -8.62
N CYS A 150 -6.55 33.37 -7.47
CA CYS A 150 -7.47 34.51 -7.24
C CYS A 150 -6.77 35.81 -7.52
#